data_112bdea44dd560ce6c2c77182b15c5cf
#
_entry.id   112bdea44dd560ce6c2c77182b15c5cf
#
_cell.length_a   1.000
_cell.length_b   1.000
_cell.length_c   1.000
_cell.angle_alpha   90.00
_cell.angle_beta   90.00
_cell.angle_gamma   90.00
#
_symmetry.space_group_name_H-M   'P 1'
#
loop_
_entity.id
_entity.type
_entity.pdbx_description
1 polymer ?
#
loop_
_entity_poly.entity_id
_entity_poly.type
_entity_poly.pdbx_seq_one_letter_code
_entity_poly.pdbx_strand_id
1 'polypeptide(L)'
;MASHNASQTTKAIVAKCLASVRAHPAFDGLVSEVNGAVAVNNIVPSFSGPTEGWVGYHNKMAGYAHSANALRAVYETCVKLGVKFALGSDRGEVTRLVYASSPPSKECVGVETRRGEIYRAKRVILALGAAVGALLPQIGSQITGRCWGIVHIQLTPKEAEELRGIPVTNVLDLAFFFEPDKTTNKLKFCHMGGGFTNFAGSRDGLSLPYPRLADSDFVPLEDDTYIRRLLREALPQFAERPLIDAHLCWFADTADSDYISDYVPGTDSSLVVLSGDSGHGFKMLPILGDFVVDLLTCGSQDNSKWRWKEACMVKEPNAWRGETATQELAGIPRSRS
;
A
#
# COMPACT_ATOMS: atom_id res chain seq x y z
N MET A 1 15.51 8.10 2.92
CA MET A 1 16.67 8.91 2.42
C MET A 1 16.21 9.75 1.23
N ALA A 2 17.01 10.71 0.79
CA ALA A 2 16.86 11.48 -0.43
C ALA A 2 18.16 11.40 -1.23
N SER A 3 18.09 11.28 -2.57
CA SER A 3 19.26 11.16 -3.43
C SER A 3 19.99 12.51 -3.61
N HIS A 4 21.14 12.49 -4.28
CA HIS A 4 21.85 13.71 -4.64
C HIS A 4 20.97 14.72 -5.40
N ASN A 5 20.19 14.22 -6.34
CA ASN A 5 19.34 15.05 -7.21
C ASN A 5 17.92 15.31 -6.65
N ALA A 6 17.64 14.85 -5.44
CA ALA A 6 16.38 15.13 -4.79
C ALA A 6 16.18 16.65 -4.61
N SER A 7 14.94 17.09 -4.74
CA SER A 7 14.58 18.48 -4.52
C SER A 7 14.86 18.93 -3.08
N GLN A 8 14.90 20.24 -2.87
CA GLN A 8 15.01 20.79 -1.52
C GLN A 8 13.81 20.41 -0.64
N THR A 9 12.63 20.32 -1.24
CA THR A 9 11.39 19.90 -0.54
C THR A 9 11.50 18.45 -0.08
N THR A 10 11.95 17.52 -0.93
CA THR A 10 12.19 16.13 -0.54
C THR A 10 13.23 16.01 0.59
N LYS A 11 14.34 16.73 0.49
CA LYS A 11 15.36 16.79 1.55
C LYS A 11 14.80 17.34 2.87
N ALA A 12 13.95 18.38 2.79
CA ALA A 12 13.28 18.95 3.97
C ALA A 12 12.28 17.96 4.61
N ILE A 13 11.55 17.18 3.80
CA ILE A 13 10.68 16.11 4.31
C ILE A 13 11.50 15.07 5.09
N VAL A 14 12.61 14.61 4.53
CA VAL A 14 13.50 13.65 5.20
C VAL A 14 14.03 14.22 6.53
N ALA A 15 14.46 15.48 6.55
CA ALA A 15 14.93 16.14 7.77
C ALA A 15 13.82 16.28 8.83
N LYS A 16 12.59 16.62 8.40
CA LYS A 16 11.43 16.69 9.29
C LYS A 16 11.07 15.32 9.87
N CYS A 17 11.11 14.27 9.07
CA CYS A 17 10.89 12.90 9.53
C CYS A 17 11.95 12.50 10.57
N LEU A 18 13.24 12.79 10.33
CA LEU A 18 14.32 12.53 11.27
C LEU A 18 14.10 13.26 12.59
N ALA A 19 13.76 14.55 12.54
CA ALA A 19 13.49 15.34 13.73
C ALA A 19 12.31 14.79 14.55
N SER A 20 11.23 14.39 13.87
CA SER A 20 10.05 13.78 14.50
C SER A 20 10.38 12.46 15.20
N VAL A 21 11.14 11.58 14.55
CA VAL A 21 11.52 10.30 15.13
C VAL A 21 12.45 10.50 16.33
N ARG A 22 13.45 11.39 16.22
CA ARG A 22 14.37 11.71 17.33
C ARG A 22 13.67 12.31 18.55
N ALA A 23 12.59 13.04 18.35
CA ALA A 23 11.84 13.65 19.46
C ALA A 23 11.06 12.61 20.30
N HIS A 24 10.87 11.39 19.83
CA HIS A 24 10.11 10.38 20.54
C HIS A 24 11.02 9.45 21.36
N PRO A 25 10.81 9.31 22.68
CA PRO A 25 11.73 8.59 23.59
C PRO A 25 12.01 7.14 23.19
N ALA A 26 11.03 6.46 22.54
CA ALA A 26 11.19 5.07 22.11
C ALA A 26 12.31 4.86 21.06
N PHE A 27 12.81 5.92 20.45
CA PHE A 27 13.88 5.85 19.44
C PHE A 27 15.23 6.37 19.94
N ASP A 28 15.37 6.65 21.23
CA ASP A 28 16.62 7.14 21.79
C ASP A 28 17.77 6.15 21.56
N GLY A 29 18.89 6.62 21.02
CA GLY A 29 20.04 5.80 20.63
C GLY A 29 19.82 4.85 19.43
N LEU A 30 18.62 4.83 18.84
CA LEU A 30 18.26 3.90 17.77
C LEU A 30 18.26 4.55 16.38
N VAL A 31 18.40 5.87 16.31
CA VAL A 31 18.34 6.62 15.05
C VAL A 31 19.65 7.39 14.85
N SER A 32 20.27 7.16 13.70
CA SER A 32 21.50 7.87 13.28
C SER A 32 21.29 8.58 11.95
N GLU A 33 21.89 9.75 11.81
CA GLU A 33 21.91 10.50 10.56
C GLU A 33 22.83 9.82 9.54
N VAL A 34 22.45 9.89 8.28
CA VAL A 34 23.19 9.36 7.14
C VAL A 34 23.47 10.51 6.18
N ASN A 35 24.75 10.78 5.91
CA ASN A 35 25.17 11.85 5.02
C ASN A 35 26.36 11.40 4.16
N GLY A 36 26.10 11.24 2.87
CA GLY A 36 27.07 10.85 1.85
C GLY A 36 27.50 9.38 1.87
N ALA A 37 28.35 9.02 0.93
CA ALA A 37 28.74 7.65 0.63
C ALA A 37 29.38 6.92 1.83
N VAL A 38 30.23 7.59 2.58
CA VAL A 38 30.90 6.96 3.75
C VAL A 38 29.88 6.50 4.79
N ALA A 39 28.89 7.35 5.10
CA ALA A 39 27.84 7.00 6.06
C ALA A 39 26.92 5.89 5.52
N VAL A 40 26.59 5.93 4.23
CA VAL A 40 25.82 4.88 3.56
C VAL A 40 26.57 3.55 3.60
N ASN A 41 27.85 3.52 3.20
CA ASN A 41 28.64 2.30 3.13
C ASN A 41 28.95 1.69 4.51
N ASN A 42 29.05 2.50 5.57
CA ASN A 42 29.17 2.00 6.93
C ASN A 42 27.92 1.21 7.39
N ILE A 43 26.76 1.52 6.85
CA ILE A 43 25.49 0.83 7.17
C ILE A 43 25.24 -0.32 6.19
N VAL A 44 25.53 -0.10 4.90
CA VAL A 44 25.27 -1.07 3.82
C VAL A 44 26.54 -1.19 2.95
N PRO A 45 27.52 -1.99 3.35
CA PRO A 45 28.78 -2.16 2.60
C PRO A 45 28.62 -2.71 1.18
N SER A 46 27.50 -3.37 0.91
CA SER A 46 27.17 -3.93 -0.42
C SER A 46 26.72 -2.88 -1.43
N PHE A 47 26.48 -1.63 -1.02
CA PHE A 47 26.21 -0.55 -1.97
C PHE A 47 27.51 -0.08 -2.60
N SER A 48 27.59 -0.22 -3.93
CA SER A 48 28.82 0.05 -4.69
C SER A 48 28.67 1.21 -5.69
N GLY A 49 27.51 1.81 -5.75
CA GLY A 49 27.22 2.93 -6.65
C GLY A 49 27.44 4.31 -6.02
N PRO A 50 27.23 5.38 -6.80
CA PRO A 50 27.49 6.76 -6.37
C PRO A 50 26.41 7.26 -5.40
N THR A 51 26.70 7.23 -4.11
CA THR A 51 25.79 7.70 -3.03
C THR A 51 26.34 8.97 -2.32
N GLU A 52 27.27 9.71 -2.93
CA GLU A 52 27.96 10.85 -2.31
C GLU A 52 27.02 11.96 -1.83
N GLY A 53 25.95 12.23 -2.53
CA GLY A 53 25.01 13.28 -2.18
C GLY A 53 23.75 12.78 -1.45
N TRP A 54 23.71 11.52 -1.04
CA TRP A 54 22.57 10.99 -0.32
C TRP A 54 22.52 11.51 1.11
N VAL A 55 21.32 11.92 1.55
CA VAL A 55 21.06 12.39 2.90
C VAL A 55 19.86 11.67 3.49
N GLY A 56 19.89 11.44 4.81
CA GLY A 56 18.78 10.77 5.47
C GLY A 56 19.09 10.29 6.86
N TYR A 57 18.49 9.18 7.24
CA TYR A 57 18.71 8.56 8.54
C TYR A 57 18.54 7.04 8.47
N HIS A 58 19.19 6.36 9.39
CA HIS A 58 18.99 4.94 9.66
C HIS A 58 18.24 4.80 10.99
N ASN A 59 17.13 4.08 10.97
CA ASN A 59 16.33 3.77 12.14
C ASN A 59 16.39 2.25 12.39
N LYS A 60 17.04 1.85 13.48
CA LYS A 60 17.22 0.44 13.86
C LYS A 60 15.91 -0.27 14.25
N MET A 61 14.87 0.50 14.57
CA MET A 61 13.53 -0.02 14.88
C MET A 61 12.66 -0.19 13.64
N ALA A 62 13.06 0.38 12.50
CA ALA A 62 12.32 0.21 11.26
C ALA A 62 12.59 -1.16 10.65
N GLY A 63 11.63 -1.60 9.84
CA GLY A 63 11.73 -2.89 9.16
C GLY A 63 10.63 -3.01 8.10
N TYR A 64 10.46 -4.21 7.61
CA TYR A 64 9.35 -4.54 6.71
C TYR A 64 8.56 -5.74 7.23
N ALA A 65 7.31 -5.83 6.85
CA ALA A 65 6.48 -7.00 7.10
C ALA A 65 6.44 -7.86 5.83
N HIS A 66 6.74 -9.15 5.98
CA HIS A 66 6.61 -10.11 4.88
C HIS A 66 5.13 -10.46 4.70
N SER A 67 4.42 -9.66 3.88
CA SER A 67 2.96 -9.67 3.77
C SER A 67 2.38 -11.05 3.44
N ALA A 68 2.98 -11.78 2.49
CA ALA A 68 2.51 -13.10 2.10
C ALA A 68 2.57 -14.12 3.26
N ASN A 69 3.66 -14.11 4.04
CA ASN A 69 3.81 -15.01 5.19
C ASN A 69 2.85 -14.62 6.32
N ALA A 70 2.71 -13.32 6.59
CA ALA A 70 1.79 -12.84 7.60
C ALA A 70 0.34 -13.21 7.27
N LEU A 71 -0.10 -12.97 6.03
CA LEU A 71 -1.45 -13.34 5.59
C LEU A 71 -1.68 -14.85 5.63
N ARG A 72 -0.69 -15.66 5.24
CA ARG A 72 -0.79 -17.12 5.34
C ARG A 72 -0.97 -17.56 6.79
N ALA A 73 -0.18 -17.04 7.71
CA ALA A 73 -0.28 -17.38 9.14
C ALA A 73 -1.63 -16.99 9.73
N VAL A 74 -2.14 -15.80 9.37
CA VAL A 74 -3.50 -15.36 9.78
C VAL A 74 -4.56 -16.27 9.18
N TYR A 75 -4.48 -16.58 7.90
CA TYR A 75 -5.41 -17.50 7.23
C TYR A 75 -5.46 -18.87 7.91
N GLU A 76 -4.31 -19.50 8.14
CA GLU A 76 -4.22 -20.79 8.82
C GLU A 76 -4.80 -20.75 10.25
N THR A 77 -4.57 -19.65 10.95
CA THR A 77 -5.14 -19.44 12.29
C THR A 77 -6.66 -19.30 12.22
N CYS A 78 -7.18 -18.52 11.30
CA CYS A 78 -8.62 -18.36 11.09
C CYS A 78 -9.30 -19.70 10.74
N VAL A 79 -8.67 -20.52 9.90
CA VAL A 79 -9.17 -21.88 9.57
C VAL A 79 -9.25 -22.73 10.83
N LYS A 80 -8.20 -22.74 11.67
CA LYS A 80 -8.19 -23.48 12.96
C LYS A 80 -9.28 -22.99 13.93
N LEU A 81 -9.61 -21.70 13.88
CA LEU A 81 -10.70 -21.10 14.69
C LEU A 81 -12.09 -21.32 14.07
N GLY A 82 -12.20 -22.00 12.96
CA GLY A 82 -13.49 -22.35 12.35
C GLY A 82 -14.07 -21.23 11.43
N VAL A 83 -13.29 -20.22 11.08
CA VAL A 83 -13.70 -19.21 10.09
C VAL A 83 -13.85 -19.89 8.73
N LYS A 84 -14.99 -19.65 8.09
CA LYS A 84 -15.30 -20.20 6.76
C LYS A 84 -14.84 -19.24 5.68
N PHE A 85 -14.22 -19.79 4.63
CA PHE A 85 -13.74 -19.04 3.48
C PHE A 85 -14.47 -19.46 2.21
N ALA A 86 -14.95 -18.49 1.44
CA ALA A 86 -15.39 -18.68 0.07
C ALA A 86 -14.34 -17.98 -0.83
N LEU A 87 -13.53 -18.76 -1.52
CA LEU A 87 -12.39 -18.28 -2.31
C LEU A 87 -12.59 -18.59 -3.79
N GLY A 88 -11.81 -17.91 -4.64
CA GLY A 88 -11.83 -18.05 -6.10
C GLY A 88 -12.82 -17.12 -6.77
N SER A 89 -12.66 -16.96 -8.08
CA SER A 89 -13.43 -16.00 -8.90
C SER A 89 -14.94 -16.28 -8.94
N ASP A 90 -15.35 -17.53 -8.84
CA ASP A 90 -16.76 -17.87 -8.96
C ASP A 90 -17.52 -17.72 -7.63
N ARG A 91 -16.98 -18.31 -6.56
CA ARG A 91 -17.65 -18.40 -5.26
C ARG A 91 -17.24 -17.29 -4.29
N GLY A 92 -16.06 -16.72 -4.44
CA GLY A 92 -15.49 -15.72 -3.54
C GLY A 92 -15.59 -14.29 -4.07
N GLU A 93 -15.74 -14.09 -5.37
CA GLU A 93 -15.86 -12.75 -5.93
C GLU A 93 -17.27 -12.20 -5.71
N VAL A 94 -17.38 -11.25 -4.78
CA VAL A 94 -18.64 -10.54 -4.52
C VAL A 94 -18.86 -9.49 -5.62
N THR A 95 -20.05 -9.53 -6.21
CA THR A 95 -20.45 -8.63 -7.30
C THR A 95 -21.52 -7.63 -6.88
N ARG A 96 -22.24 -7.90 -5.76
CA ARG A 96 -23.35 -7.06 -5.33
C ARG A 96 -23.61 -7.19 -3.82
N LEU A 97 -23.98 -6.08 -3.18
CA LEU A 97 -24.59 -6.07 -1.85
C LEU A 97 -26.08 -6.42 -1.95
N VAL A 98 -26.58 -7.18 -0.99
CA VAL A 98 -28.00 -7.57 -0.91
C VAL A 98 -28.65 -6.82 0.23
N TYR A 99 -29.67 -6.05 -0.09
CA TYR A 99 -30.45 -5.27 0.88
C TYR A 99 -31.81 -5.89 1.18
N ALA A 100 -32.36 -5.61 2.35
CA ALA A 100 -33.71 -6.02 2.69
C ALA A 100 -34.74 -5.34 1.77
N SER A 101 -35.81 -6.08 1.42
CA SER A 101 -36.80 -5.64 0.45
C SER A 101 -37.79 -4.59 0.95
N SER A 102 -37.80 -4.28 2.25
CA SER A 102 -38.83 -3.45 2.89
C SER A 102 -38.37 -2.00 3.05
N PRO A 103 -38.87 -1.04 2.25
CA PRO A 103 -38.66 0.38 2.52
C PRO A 103 -39.23 0.78 3.89
N PRO A 104 -38.63 1.70 4.63
CA PRO A 104 -37.47 2.54 4.23
C PRO A 104 -36.10 1.92 4.54
N SER A 105 -36.03 0.68 5.04
CA SER A 105 -34.78 0.06 5.46
C SER A 105 -33.82 -0.14 4.28
N LYS A 106 -32.59 0.31 4.47
CA LYS A 106 -31.43 -0.03 3.61
C LYS A 106 -30.53 -1.04 4.31
N GLU A 107 -31.10 -1.88 5.16
CA GLU A 107 -30.37 -2.94 5.86
C GLU A 107 -29.68 -3.85 4.84
N CYS A 108 -28.34 -3.95 4.94
CA CYS A 108 -27.56 -4.90 4.16
C CYS A 108 -27.66 -6.27 4.81
N VAL A 109 -28.30 -7.22 4.13
CA VAL A 109 -28.58 -8.57 4.66
C VAL A 109 -27.66 -9.64 4.07
N GLY A 110 -26.65 -9.25 3.29
CA GLY A 110 -25.68 -10.19 2.70
C GLY A 110 -25.01 -9.67 1.45
N VAL A 111 -24.33 -10.58 0.78
CA VAL A 111 -23.61 -10.33 -0.47
C VAL A 111 -23.97 -11.41 -1.50
N GLU A 112 -23.88 -11.04 -2.78
CA GLU A 112 -24.05 -11.97 -3.90
C GLU A 112 -22.73 -12.10 -4.66
N THR A 113 -22.36 -13.33 -4.99
CA THR A 113 -21.12 -13.63 -5.71
C THR A 113 -21.37 -13.68 -7.24
N ARG A 114 -20.28 -13.71 -8.01
CA ARG A 114 -20.32 -13.86 -9.46
C ARG A 114 -21.15 -15.07 -9.92
N ARG A 115 -21.17 -16.14 -9.14
CA ARG A 115 -21.96 -17.35 -9.43
C ARG A 115 -23.46 -17.20 -9.10
N GLY A 116 -23.86 -16.09 -8.46
CA GLY A 116 -25.23 -15.87 -8.01
C GLY A 116 -25.54 -16.49 -6.64
N GLU A 117 -24.55 -17.03 -5.94
CA GLU A 117 -24.72 -17.49 -4.56
C GLU A 117 -24.90 -16.29 -3.62
N ILE A 118 -25.85 -16.36 -2.71
CA ILE A 118 -26.11 -15.32 -1.71
C ILE A 118 -25.64 -15.81 -0.35
N TYR A 119 -24.65 -15.12 0.22
CA TYR A 119 -24.23 -15.29 1.60
C TYR A 119 -24.95 -14.27 2.49
N ARG A 120 -25.86 -14.76 3.34
CA ARG A 120 -26.61 -13.90 4.26
C ARG A 120 -25.88 -13.70 5.56
N ALA A 121 -25.96 -12.48 6.10
CA ALA A 121 -25.33 -12.09 7.35
C ALA A 121 -26.13 -10.96 8.02
N LYS A 122 -26.05 -10.87 9.36
CA LYS A 122 -26.59 -9.74 10.11
C LYS A 122 -25.74 -8.48 9.96
N ARG A 123 -24.44 -8.64 9.68
CA ARG A 123 -23.50 -7.57 9.40
C ARG A 123 -22.56 -7.95 8.28
N VAL A 124 -22.26 -7.03 7.43
CA VAL A 124 -21.30 -7.16 6.33
C VAL A 124 -20.17 -6.15 6.55
N ILE A 125 -18.92 -6.60 6.46
CA ILE A 125 -17.75 -5.73 6.55
C ILE A 125 -17.06 -5.73 5.20
N LEU A 126 -16.94 -4.57 4.58
CA LEU A 126 -16.22 -4.37 3.33
C LEU A 126 -14.76 -4.02 3.62
N ALA A 127 -13.87 -5.00 3.49
CA ALA A 127 -12.43 -4.83 3.66
C ALA A 127 -11.72 -4.98 2.30
N LEU A 128 -12.14 -4.20 1.31
CA LEU A 128 -11.79 -4.35 -0.11
C LEU A 128 -10.68 -3.39 -0.59
N GLY A 129 -10.09 -2.61 0.33
CA GLY A 129 -9.08 -1.61 -0.04
C GLY A 129 -9.57 -0.69 -1.15
N ALA A 130 -8.76 -0.47 -2.17
CA ALA A 130 -9.10 0.41 -3.30
C ALA A 130 -10.31 -0.05 -4.13
N ALA A 131 -10.69 -1.32 -4.05
CA ALA A 131 -11.84 -1.86 -4.80
C ALA A 131 -13.20 -1.62 -4.12
N VAL A 132 -13.23 -1.02 -2.92
CA VAL A 132 -14.48 -0.84 -2.17
C VAL A 132 -15.54 -0.05 -2.94
N GLY A 133 -15.12 0.95 -3.74
CA GLY A 133 -16.01 1.75 -4.57
C GLY A 133 -16.77 0.95 -5.64
N ALA A 134 -16.27 -0.22 -6.04
CA ALA A 134 -16.95 -1.08 -7.00
C ALA A 134 -18.25 -1.68 -6.44
N LEU A 135 -18.30 -1.95 -5.13
CA LEU A 135 -19.50 -2.44 -4.44
C LEU A 135 -20.29 -1.35 -3.73
N LEU A 136 -19.61 -0.28 -3.35
CA LEU A 136 -20.15 0.83 -2.57
C LEU A 136 -19.82 2.18 -3.23
N PRO A 137 -20.44 2.52 -4.37
CA PRO A 137 -20.15 3.77 -5.08
C PRO A 137 -20.38 5.04 -4.23
N GLN A 138 -21.27 4.96 -3.23
CA GLN A 138 -21.52 6.07 -2.30
C GLN A 138 -20.33 6.43 -1.41
N ILE A 139 -19.28 5.62 -1.36
CA ILE A 139 -18.04 6.02 -0.70
C ILE A 139 -17.42 7.23 -1.42
N GLY A 140 -17.70 7.38 -2.71
CA GLY A 140 -17.40 8.56 -3.51
C GLY A 140 -15.93 8.94 -3.44
N SER A 141 -15.71 10.24 -3.27
CA SER A 141 -14.36 10.82 -3.19
C SER A 141 -13.63 10.61 -1.86
N GLN A 142 -14.23 9.92 -0.90
CA GLN A 142 -13.55 9.60 0.37
C GLN A 142 -12.35 8.68 0.16
N ILE A 143 -12.41 7.81 -0.86
CA ILE A 143 -11.33 6.90 -1.23
C ILE A 143 -11.01 7.06 -2.71
N THR A 144 -9.75 7.33 -3.00
CA THR A 144 -9.19 7.31 -4.34
C THR A 144 -8.29 6.08 -4.49
N GLY A 145 -8.64 5.17 -5.39
CA GLY A 145 -7.74 4.08 -5.77
C GLY A 145 -6.51 4.65 -6.46
N ARG A 146 -5.33 4.38 -5.91
CA ARG A 146 -4.05 4.81 -6.49
C ARG A 146 -3.08 3.65 -6.52
N CYS A 147 -2.25 3.56 -7.56
CA CYS A 147 -1.32 2.45 -7.69
C CYS A 147 0.09 2.90 -8.05
N TRP A 148 1.02 1.99 -7.82
CA TRP A 148 2.43 2.07 -8.21
C TRP A 148 2.85 0.75 -8.83
N GLY A 149 3.82 0.82 -9.74
CA GLY A 149 4.45 -0.37 -10.30
C GLY A 149 5.35 -1.07 -9.28
N ILE A 150 5.17 -2.38 -9.18
CA ILE A 150 6.07 -3.27 -8.44
C ILE A 150 6.77 -4.17 -9.43
N VAL A 151 8.06 -4.37 -9.23
CA VAL A 151 8.89 -5.29 -10.00
C VAL A 151 9.87 -6.02 -9.10
N HIS A 152 10.43 -7.08 -9.63
CA HIS A 152 11.51 -7.82 -8.98
C HIS A 152 12.70 -7.99 -9.94
N ILE A 153 13.88 -8.24 -9.38
CA ILE A 153 14.99 -8.85 -10.10
C ILE A 153 15.29 -10.21 -9.48
N GLN A 154 15.68 -11.17 -10.33
CA GLN A 154 16.14 -12.47 -9.86
C GLN A 154 17.62 -12.40 -9.51
N LEU A 155 17.97 -12.78 -8.30
CA LEU A 155 19.35 -12.95 -7.84
C LEU A 155 19.75 -14.43 -7.85
N THR A 156 21.03 -14.69 -7.99
CA THR A 156 21.60 -16.01 -7.67
C THR A 156 21.60 -16.20 -6.15
N PRO A 157 21.68 -17.44 -5.64
CA PRO A 157 21.76 -17.67 -4.20
C PRO A 157 22.93 -16.94 -3.52
N LYS A 158 24.07 -16.84 -4.19
CA LYS A 158 25.26 -16.12 -3.70
C LYS A 158 25.00 -14.63 -3.57
N GLU A 159 24.46 -13.99 -4.60
CA GLU A 159 24.13 -12.56 -4.58
C GLU A 159 23.04 -12.24 -3.55
N ALA A 160 22.04 -13.12 -3.41
CA ALA A 160 21.01 -12.97 -2.40
C ALA A 160 21.61 -13.04 -0.99
N GLU A 161 22.57 -13.93 -0.75
CA GLU A 161 23.25 -14.02 0.55
C GLU A 161 24.09 -12.79 0.87
N GLU A 162 24.77 -12.20 -0.12
CA GLU A 162 25.53 -10.96 0.02
C GLU A 162 24.64 -9.73 0.40
N LEU A 163 23.34 -9.81 0.10
CA LEU A 163 22.35 -8.78 0.43
C LEU A 163 21.45 -9.17 1.63
N ARG A 164 21.73 -10.27 2.34
CA ARG A 164 20.97 -10.63 3.54
C ARG A 164 21.20 -9.62 4.66
N GLY A 165 20.11 -9.26 5.33
CA GLY A 165 20.14 -8.37 6.46
C GLY A 165 20.41 -6.90 6.12
N ILE A 166 20.44 -6.52 4.85
CA ILE A 166 20.48 -5.09 4.51
C ILE A 166 19.21 -4.41 5.04
N PRO A 167 19.32 -3.18 5.55
CA PRO A 167 18.15 -2.43 5.99
C PRO A 167 17.21 -2.12 4.83
N VAL A 168 15.94 -1.94 5.15
CA VAL A 168 14.99 -1.35 4.19
C VAL A 168 15.55 -0.04 3.68
N THR A 169 15.76 0.05 2.40
CA THR A 169 16.29 1.24 1.74
C THR A 169 15.17 1.96 1.04
N ASN A 170 14.81 3.12 1.54
CA ASN A 170 13.78 3.99 0.98
C ASN A 170 14.42 5.32 0.57
N VAL A 171 14.41 5.61 -0.72
CA VAL A 171 14.91 6.85 -1.32
C VAL A 171 13.72 7.57 -1.94
N LEU A 172 13.22 8.60 -1.25
CA LEU A 172 11.91 9.21 -1.50
C LEU A 172 11.71 9.75 -2.93
N ASP A 173 12.78 10.21 -3.55
CA ASP A 173 12.77 10.72 -4.93
C ASP A 173 13.07 9.64 -5.98
N LEU A 174 13.23 8.38 -5.57
CA LEU A 174 13.53 7.26 -6.46
C LEU A 174 12.55 6.11 -6.20
N ALA A 175 12.94 5.17 -5.34
CA ALA A 175 12.18 3.97 -5.07
C ALA A 175 12.60 3.38 -3.71
N PHE A 176 11.99 2.26 -3.33
CA PHE A 176 12.42 1.49 -2.18
C PHE A 176 12.64 0.01 -2.52
N PHE A 177 13.47 -0.63 -1.72
CA PHE A 177 13.68 -2.07 -1.69
C PHE A 177 14.09 -2.54 -0.30
N PHE A 178 14.09 -3.83 -0.07
CA PHE A 178 14.54 -4.47 1.16
C PHE A 178 15.30 -5.76 0.83
N GLU A 179 15.79 -6.48 1.84
CA GLU A 179 16.55 -7.70 1.60
C GLU A 179 15.86 -8.69 0.66
N PRO A 180 16.59 -9.52 -0.10
CA PRO A 180 16.00 -10.51 -0.98
C PRO A 180 15.13 -11.51 -0.22
N ASP A 181 14.02 -11.94 -0.83
CA ASP A 181 13.17 -13.00 -0.29
C ASP A 181 13.97 -14.28 -0.07
N LYS A 182 13.84 -14.87 1.11
CA LYS A 182 14.64 -16.06 1.53
C LYS A 182 14.35 -17.33 0.74
N THR A 183 13.17 -17.40 0.14
CA THR A 183 12.74 -18.60 -0.59
C THR A 183 13.03 -18.49 -2.09
N THR A 184 12.78 -17.30 -2.65
CA THR A 184 12.83 -17.09 -4.10
C THR A 184 14.11 -16.41 -4.57
N ASN A 185 14.88 -15.81 -3.65
CA ASN A 185 16.03 -14.92 -3.94
C ASN A 185 15.68 -13.74 -4.84
N LYS A 186 14.41 -13.29 -4.83
CA LYS A 186 13.98 -12.11 -5.57
C LYS A 186 14.15 -10.86 -4.73
N LEU A 187 14.66 -9.80 -5.34
CA LEU A 187 14.75 -8.47 -4.75
C LEU A 187 13.61 -7.61 -5.31
N LYS A 188 12.75 -7.10 -4.43
CA LYS A 188 11.53 -6.35 -4.77
C LYS A 188 11.80 -4.86 -4.80
N PHE A 189 11.24 -4.16 -5.79
CA PHE A 189 11.29 -2.71 -5.93
C PHE A 189 9.90 -2.12 -6.11
N CYS A 190 9.71 -0.89 -5.61
CA CYS A 190 8.54 -0.08 -5.88
C CYS A 190 8.95 1.41 -5.90
N HIS A 191 8.48 2.15 -6.90
CA HIS A 191 8.70 3.59 -7.00
C HIS A 191 7.94 4.33 -5.88
N MET A 192 8.42 5.52 -5.50
CA MET A 192 7.88 6.36 -4.42
C MET A 192 7.28 7.69 -4.93
N GLY A 193 6.89 7.77 -6.18
CA GLY A 193 6.32 8.99 -6.76
C GLY A 193 4.83 9.23 -6.43
N GLY A 194 4.21 10.13 -7.16
CA GLY A 194 2.79 10.49 -7.00
C GLY A 194 1.80 9.39 -7.33
N GLY A 195 2.25 8.34 -8.02
CA GLY A 195 1.43 7.19 -8.39
C GLY A 195 0.42 7.48 -9.49
N PHE A 196 -0.43 6.51 -9.73
CA PHE A 196 -1.36 6.54 -10.84
C PHE A 196 -2.80 6.30 -10.37
N THR A 197 -3.74 6.99 -11.00
CA THR A 197 -5.19 6.79 -10.86
C THR A 197 -5.77 6.13 -12.10
N ASN A 198 -6.95 5.56 -11.99
CA ASN A 198 -7.67 4.90 -13.08
C ASN A 198 -9.14 5.34 -13.09
N PHE A 199 -9.37 6.62 -13.37
CA PHE A 199 -10.73 7.16 -13.50
C PHE A 199 -11.37 6.79 -14.83
N ALA A 200 -10.58 6.69 -15.91
CA ALA A 200 -11.07 6.35 -17.23
C ALA A 200 -11.66 4.95 -17.33
N GLY A 201 -11.24 4.03 -16.46
CA GLY A 201 -11.75 2.66 -16.37
C GLY A 201 -13.06 2.52 -15.58
N SER A 202 -13.56 3.59 -14.97
CA SER A 202 -14.72 3.56 -14.08
C SER A 202 -15.95 4.23 -14.70
N ARG A 203 -17.14 3.60 -14.53
CA ARG A 203 -18.42 4.17 -14.95
C ARG A 203 -18.94 5.26 -14.00
N ASP A 204 -18.48 5.25 -12.74
CA ASP A 204 -19.00 6.08 -11.66
C ASP A 204 -18.07 7.26 -11.33
N GLY A 205 -17.07 7.53 -12.17
CA GLY A 205 -16.09 8.60 -11.95
C GLY A 205 -15.19 8.36 -10.73
N LEU A 206 -15.00 7.10 -10.33
CA LEU A 206 -14.12 6.67 -9.25
C LEU A 206 -12.82 6.11 -9.82
N SER A 207 -11.71 6.36 -9.16
CA SER A 207 -10.48 5.63 -9.47
C SER A 207 -10.50 4.27 -8.80
N LEU A 208 -10.53 3.20 -9.61
CA LEU A 208 -10.65 1.81 -9.15
C LEU A 208 -9.57 0.92 -9.76
N PRO A 209 -9.18 -0.16 -9.08
CA PRO A 209 -8.35 -1.20 -9.67
C PRO A 209 -8.98 -1.79 -10.93
N TYR A 210 -8.13 -2.31 -11.82
CA TYR A 210 -8.64 -3.07 -12.97
C TYR A 210 -9.44 -4.28 -12.48
N PRO A 211 -10.57 -4.60 -13.15
CA PRO A 211 -11.42 -5.74 -12.74
C PRO A 211 -10.73 -7.09 -12.85
N ARG A 212 -9.79 -7.25 -13.80
CA ARG A 212 -9.01 -8.48 -13.98
C ARG A 212 -7.58 -8.24 -13.52
N LEU A 213 -7.04 -9.14 -12.72
CA LEU A 213 -5.66 -9.07 -12.23
C LEU A 213 -4.65 -8.96 -13.37
N ALA A 214 -4.82 -9.73 -14.45
CA ALA A 214 -3.94 -9.70 -15.61
C ALA A 214 -3.86 -8.33 -16.31
N ASP A 215 -4.87 -7.48 -16.15
CA ASP A 215 -4.82 -6.11 -16.68
C ASP A 215 -3.87 -5.20 -15.88
N SER A 216 -3.44 -5.66 -14.70
CA SER A 216 -2.48 -4.99 -13.82
C SER A 216 -1.03 -5.51 -13.97
N ASP A 217 -0.79 -6.50 -14.85
CA ASP A 217 0.53 -7.16 -15.00
C ASP A 217 1.47 -6.33 -15.89
N PHE A 218 1.79 -5.13 -15.45
CA PHE A 218 2.77 -4.26 -16.09
C PHE A 218 3.37 -3.27 -15.09
N VAL A 219 4.45 -2.61 -15.49
CA VAL A 219 5.01 -1.47 -14.79
C VAL A 219 4.98 -0.22 -15.69
N PRO A 220 4.53 0.94 -15.18
CA PRO A 220 4.67 2.21 -15.88
C PRO A 220 6.13 2.51 -16.20
N LEU A 221 6.40 3.09 -17.38
CA LEU A 221 7.76 3.42 -17.80
C LEU A 221 8.45 4.40 -16.84
N GLU A 222 7.68 5.29 -16.24
CA GLU A 222 8.19 6.20 -15.20
C GLU A 222 8.73 5.42 -14.01
N ASP A 223 7.95 4.47 -13.46
CA ASP A 223 8.36 3.65 -12.31
C ASP A 223 9.62 2.82 -12.64
N ASP A 224 9.69 2.21 -13.83
CA ASP A 224 10.89 1.51 -14.30
C ASP A 224 12.10 2.45 -14.30
N THR A 225 11.94 3.65 -14.84
CA THR A 225 13.02 4.66 -14.93
C THR A 225 13.60 5.00 -13.57
N TYR A 226 12.75 5.26 -12.57
CA TYR A 226 13.19 5.58 -11.21
C TYR A 226 13.79 4.37 -10.47
N ILE A 227 13.24 3.19 -10.67
CA ILE A 227 13.79 1.94 -10.12
C ILE A 227 15.16 1.65 -10.71
N ARG A 228 15.33 1.79 -12.03
CA ARG A 228 16.64 1.63 -12.71
C ARG A 228 17.65 2.65 -12.20
N ARG A 229 17.22 3.87 -11.96
CA ARG A 229 18.08 4.89 -11.39
C ARG A 229 18.50 4.53 -9.97
N LEU A 230 17.59 4.07 -9.10
CA LEU A 230 17.95 3.60 -7.76
C LEU A 230 18.97 2.45 -7.85
N LEU A 231 18.77 1.49 -8.76
CA LEU A 231 19.71 0.39 -8.97
C LEU A 231 21.11 0.91 -9.37
N ARG A 232 21.20 1.85 -10.30
CA ARG A 232 22.50 2.43 -10.70
C ARG A 232 23.20 3.18 -9.56
N GLU A 233 22.44 3.83 -8.71
CA GLU A 233 22.98 4.59 -7.56
C GLU A 233 23.32 3.70 -6.35
N ALA A 234 22.62 2.59 -6.10
CA ALA A 234 22.85 1.71 -4.96
C ALA A 234 23.57 0.40 -5.32
N LEU A 235 23.10 -0.29 -6.35
CA LEU A 235 23.48 -1.65 -6.73
C LEU A 235 23.75 -1.75 -8.24
N PRO A 236 24.74 -1.01 -8.79
CA PRO A 236 24.96 -0.88 -10.24
C PRO A 236 25.19 -2.22 -10.95
N GLN A 237 25.70 -3.23 -10.26
CA GLN A 237 25.90 -4.58 -10.80
C GLN A 237 24.58 -5.26 -11.22
N PHE A 238 23.43 -4.75 -10.76
CA PHE A 238 22.10 -5.28 -11.09
C PHE A 238 21.28 -4.34 -11.96
N ALA A 239 21.80 -3.18 -12.34
CA ALA A 239 21.03 -2.12 -13.01
C ALA A 239 20.43 -2.54 -14.36
N GLU A 240 21.10 -3.41 -15.08
CA GLU A 240 20.66 -3.87 -16.40
C GLU A 240 19.98 -5.25 -16.38
N ARG A 241 19.72 -5.81 -15.18
CA ARG A 241 18.98 -7.07 -15.09
C ARG A 241 17.53 -6.90 -15.55
N PRO A 242 16.92 -7.95 -16.14
CA PRO A 242 15.51 -7.94 -16.46
C PRO A 242 14.67 -7.68 -15.21
N LEU A 243 13.70 -6.78 -15.33
CA LEU A 243 12.64 -6.62 -14.36
C LEU A 243 11.58 -7.69 -14.62
N ILE A 244 11.20 -8.41 -13.59
CA ILE A 244 10.26 -9.53 -13.66
C ILE A 244 9.11 -9.32 -12.68
N ASP A 245 8.04 -10.11 -12.81
CA ASP A 245 6.86 -10.07 -11.96
C ASP A 245 6.25 -8.65 -11.85
N ALA A 246 6.25 -7.92 -12.96
CA ALA A 246 5.71 -6.57 -13.01
C ALA A 246 4.21 -6.57 -12.73
N HIS A 247 3.77 -5.74 -11.77
CA HIS A 247 2.35 -5.56 -11.50
C HIS A 247 2.07 -4.23 -10.80
N LEU A 248 0.83 -3.77 -10.89
CA LEU A 248 0.35 -2.61 -10.15
C LEU A 248 -0.09 -2.98 -8.74
N CYS A 249 0.39 -2.26 -7.74
CA CYS A 249 -0.05 -2.37 -6.35
C CYS A 249 -0.98 -1.21 -6.01
N TRP A 250 -2.22 -1.52 -5.66
CA TRP A 250 -3.27 -0.56 -5.40
C TRP A 250 -3.39 -0.20 -3.92
N PHE A 251 -3.54 1.08 -3.64
CA PHE A 251 -3.81 1.65 -2.32
C PHE A 251 -5.15 2.37 -2.32
N ALA A 252 -5.81 2.37 -1.19
CA ALA A 252 -7.03 3.12 -0.93
C ALA A 252 -6.67 4.45 -0.25
N ASP A 253 -6.42 5.49 -1.04
CA ASP A 253 -6.02 6.78 -0.50
C ASP A 253 -7.22 7.58 0.01
N THR A 254 -7.10 8.12 1.21
CA THR A 254 -7.98 9.13 1.76
C THR A 254 -7.30 10.50 1.74
N ALA A 255 -8.09 11.58 1.80
CA ALA A 255 -7.59 12.94 1.76
C ALA A 255 -6.64 13.28 2.91
N ASP A 256 -6.92 12.74 4.09
CA ASP A 256 -6.18 12.95 5.33
C ASP A 256 -5.17 11.85 5.63
N SER A 257 -5.07 10.83 4.78
CA SER A 257 -4.28 9.61 4.98
C SER A 257 -4.67 8.80 6.22
N ASP A 258 -5.81 9.05 6.81
CA ASP A 258 -6.37 8.26 7.91
C ASP A 258 -7.36 7.21 7.38
N TYR A 259 -7.51 6.10 8.09
CA TYR A 259 -8.39 5.00 7.73
C TYR A 259 -9.88 5.41 7.73
N ILE A 260 -10.71 4.59 7.11
CA ILE A 260 -12.16 4.58 7.33
C ILE A 260 -12.51 3.21 7.94
N SER A 261 -12.93 3.21 9.20
CA SER A 261 -13.43 2.03 9.90
C SER A 261 -14.72 2.42 10.61
N ASP A 262 -15.84 2.40 9.86
CA ASP A 262 -17.11 2.92 10.39
C ASP A 262 -18.32 2.29 9.70
N TYR A 263 -19.48 2.50 10.27
CA TYR A 263 -20.75 2.12 9.65
C TYR A 263 -21.04 2.99 8.43
N VAL A 264 -21.60 2.37 7.40
CA VAL A 264 -22.11 3.09 6.25
C VAL A 264 -23.42 3.77 6.61
N PRO A 265 -23.56 5.11 6.45
CA PRO A 265 -24.77 5.82 6.81
C PRO A 265 -26.02 5.29 6.12
N GLY A 266 -27.12 5.23 6.88
CA GLY A 266 -28.43 4.79 6.36
C GLY A 266 -28.58 3.27 6.16
N THR A 267 -27.67 2.45 6.72
CA THR A 267 -27.72 0.98 6.58
C THR A 267 -28.09 0.27 7.88
N ASP A 268 -28.66 0.97 8.85
CA ASP A 268 -29.11 0.42 10.16
C ASP A 268 -28.00 -0.38 10.87
N SER A 269 -26.75 0.11 10.80
CA SER A 269 -25.55 -0.54 11.36
C SER A 269 -25.28 -1.97 10.84
N SER A 270 -25.84 -2.32 9.70
CA SER A 270 -25.66 -3.64 9.07
C SER A 270 -24.44 -3.72 8.13
N LEU A 271 -23.95 -2.58 7.67
CA LEU A 271 -22.82 -2.49 6.74
C LEU A 271 -21.70 -1.63 7.33
N VAL A 272 -20.49 -2.18 7.35
CA VAL A 272 -19.26 -1.52 7.82
C VAL A 272 -18.25 -1.46 6.68
N VAL A 273 -17.53 -0.36 6.60
CA VAL A 273 -16.33 -0.21 5.74
C VAL A 273 -15.08 -0.24 6.59
N LEU A 274 -14.09 -1.01 6.15
CA LEU A 274 -12.73 -1.02 6.65
C LEU A 274 -11.80 -0.81 5.46
N SER A 275 -11.34 0.42 5.24
CA SER A 275 -10.53 0.81 4.09
C SER A 275 -9.73 2.08 4.37
N GLY A 276 -9.19 2.74 3.33
CA GLY A 276 -8.43 3.98 3.50
C GLY A 276 -7.00 3.75 3.98
N ASP A 277 -6.38 2.64 3.58
CA ASP A 277 -5.04 2.25 4.02
C ASP A 277 -3.94 3.28 3.68
N SER A 278 -4.14 4.10 2.68
CA SER A 278 -3.23 5.17 2.24
C SER A 278 -1.76 4.72 2.15
N GLY A 279 -1.55 3.44 1.79
CA GLY A 279 -0.22 2.81 1.66
C GLY A 279 0.48 2.47 2.97
N HIS A 280 -0.19 2.58 4.11
CA HIS A 280 0.41 2.25 5.42
C HIS A 280 -0.48 1.36 6.32
N GLY A 281 -1.50 0.72 5.76
CA GLY A 281 -2.44 -0.11 6.51
C GLY A 281 -1.86 -1.44 6.98
N PHE A 282 -0.95 -2.06 6.24
CA PHE A 282 -0.49 -3.42 6.55
C PHE A 282 0.21 -3.54 7.91
N LYS A 283 0.90 -2.49 8.37
CA LYS A 283 1.51 -2.44 9.71
C LYS A 283 0.48 -2.58 10.85
N MET A 284 -0.78 -2.27 10.58
CA MET A 284 -1.88 -2.35 11.54
C MET A 284 -2.52 -3.75 11.62
N LEU A 285 -2.13 -4.70 10.75
CA LEU A 285 -2.70 -6.04 10.68
C LEU A 285 -2.84 -6.73 12.05
N PRO A 286 -1.87 -6.65 12.98
CA PRO A 286 -1.95 -7.33 14.27
C PRO A 286 -3.04 -6.79 15.21
N ILE A 287 -3.44 -5.51 15.04
CA ILE A 287 -4.33 -4.81 15.99
C ILE A 287 -5.62 -4.29 15.32
N LEU A 288 -5.71 -4.33 14.00
CA LEU A 288 -6.85 -3.76 13.28
C LEU A 288 -8.16 -4.47 13.63
N GLY A 289 -8.09 -5.75 13.95
CA GLY A 289 -9.23 -6.54 14.41
C GLY A 289 -9.85 -6.02 15.70
N ASP A 290 -9.04 -5.57 16.65
CA ASP A 290 -9.51 -5.03 17.93
C ASP A 290 -10.35 -3.77 17.71
N PHE A 291 -9.91 -2.85 16.87
CA PHE A 291 -10.68 -1.64 16.51
C PHE A 291 -12.02 -1.96 15.84
N VAL A 292 -12.07 -3.02 15.03
CA VAL A 292 -13.35 -3.46 14.42
C VAL A 292 -14.26 -4.08 15.48
N VAL A 293 -13.72 -4.88 16.40
CA VAL A 293 -14.49 -5.45 17.52
C VAL A 293 -15.06 -4.36 18.41
N ASP A 294 -14.26 -3.34 18.73
CA ASP A 294 -14.69 -2.19 19.52
C ASP A 294 -15.83 -1.44 18.82
N LEU A 295 -15.68 -1.14 17.52
CA LEU A 295 -16.75 -0.54 16.71
C LEU A 295 -18.06 -1.36 16.78
N LEU A 296 -17.96 -2.67 16.59
CA LEU A 296 -19.13 -3.55 16.59
C LEU A 296 -19.77 -3.70 17.96
N THR A 297 -19.01 -3.56 19.05
CA THR A 297 -19.47 -3.70 20.44
C THR A 297 -20.05 -2.39 20.95
N CYS A 298 -19.38 -1.26 20.69
CA CYS A 298 -19.84 0.06 21.12
C CYS A 298 -20.95 0.63 20.23
N GLY A 299 -21.06 0.15 18.98
CA GLY A 299 -22.06 0.60 18.02
C GLY A 299 -21.74 1.95 17.35
N SER A 300 -20.56 2.53 17.64
CA SER A 300 -20.08 3.78 17.07
C SER A 300 -18.56 3.82 16.99
N GLN A 301 -18.02 4.63 16.06
CA GLN A 301 -16.59 4.87 15.94
C GLN A 301 -16.16 6.03 16.85
N ASP A 302 -15.36 5.75 17.86
CA ASP A 302 -14.89 6.76 18.82
C ASP A 302 -13.75 7.61 18.26
N ASN A 303 -12.87 7.02 17.42
CA ASN A 303 -11.83 7.78 16.76
C ASN A 303 -12.42 8.63 15.61
N SER A 304 -12.53 9.94 15.84
CA SER A 304 -13.13 10.87 14.88
C SER A 304 -12.46 10.87 13.51
N LYS A 305 -11.16 10.54 13.43
CA LYS A 305 -10.41 10.46 12.17
C LYS A 305 -10.77 9.24 11.32
N TRP A 306 -11.31 8.18 11.93
CA TRP A 306 -11.63 6.92 11.26
C TRP A 306 -13.11 6.77 10.92
N ARG A 307 -13.90 7.79 11.22
CA ARG A 307 -15.32 7.84 10.89
C ARG A 307 -15.56 7.90 9.39
N TRP A 308 -16.75 7.53 8.99
CA TRP A 308 -17.26 7.85 7.66
C TRP A 308 -17.08 9.35 7.41
N LYS A 309 -16.38 9.67 6.33
CA LYS A 309 -16.03 11.07 6.02
C LYS A 309 -17.13 11.67 5.17
N GLU A 310 -17.56 12.87 5.48
CA GLU A 310 -18.32 13.67 4.54
C GLU A 310 -17.42 13.99 3.35
N ALA A 311 -17.99 14.07 2.14
CA ALA A 311 -17.23 14.25 0.89
C ALA A 311 -16.22 15.38 1.03
N CYS A 312 -15.00 15.03 1.40
CA CYS A 312 -13.92 15.98 1.57
C CYS A 312 -13.15 16.00 0.26
N MET A 313 -13.27 17.10 -0.48
CA MET A 313 -12.44 17.31 -1.65
C MET A 313 -10.97 17.31 -1.21
N VAL A 314 -10.18 16.39 -1.75
CA VAL A 314 -8.73 16.39 -1.57
C VAL A 314 -8.18 17.71 -2.09
N LYS A 315 -7.84 18.64 -1.20
CA LYS A 315 -7.31 19.95 -1.59
C LYS A 315 -5.82 19.91 -1.93
N GLU A 316 -5.10 18.93 -1.39
CA GLU A 316 -3.65 18.81 -1.59
C GLU A 316 -3.28 17.34 -1.80
N PRO A 317 -2.40 17.00 -2.74
CA PRO A 317 -1.80 15.68 -2.78
C PRO A 317 -1.04 15.43 -1.48
N ASN A 318 -1.09 14.21 -0.97
CA ASN A 318 -0.40 13.81 0.26
C ASN A 318 1.09 14.17 0.16
N ALA A 319 1.52 15.23 0.81
CA ALA A 319 2.86 15.82 0.71
C ALA A 319 4.00 14.83 1.03
N TRP A 320 3.71 13.75 1.76
CA TRP A 320 4.68 12.72 2.10
C TRP A 320 5.04 11.78 0.94
N ARG A 321 4.29 11.79 -0.16
CA ARG A 321 4.51 10.93 -1.34
C ARG A 321 5.49 11.51 -2.36
N GLY A 322 6.15 12.61 -2.05
CA GLY A 322 7.09 13.28 -2.96
C GLY A 322 6.40 14.31 -3.86
N GLU A 323 7.19 14.89 -4.77
CA GLU A 323 6.81 16.06 -5.57
C GLU A 323 6.21 15.71 -6.93
N THR A 324 6.28 14.43 -7.35
CA THR A 324 5.72 14.01 -8.64
C THR A 324 4.19 14.04 -8.58
N ALA A 325 3.59 14.66 -9.58
CA ALA A 325 2.14 14.70 -9.71
C ALA A 325 1.57 13.29 -9.93
N THR A 326 0.38 13.04 -9.39
CA THR A 326 -0.39 11.83 -9.73
C THR A 326 -0.78 11.89 -11.21
N GLN A 327 -0.65 10.78 -11.91
CA GLN A 327 -1.01 10.65 -13.32
C GLN A 327 -2.18 9.70 -13.51
N GLU A 328 -2.89 9.83 -14.63
CA GLU A 328 -3.92 8.87 -15.02
C GLU A 328 -3.28 7.70 -15.79
N LEU A 329 -3.67 6.45 -15.47
CA LEU A 329 -3.15 5.25 -16.14
C LEU A 329 -3.48 5.18 -17.63
N ALA A 330 -4.58 5.83 -18.04
CA ALA A 330 -4.98 5.84 -19.44
C ALA A 330 -3.91 6.53 -20.29
N GLY A 331 -3.35 5.79 -21.23
CA GLY A 331 -2.38 6.32 -22.20
C GLY A 331 -0.93 6.45 -21.71
N ILE A 332 -0.62 6.06 -20.47
CA ILE A 332 0.78 6.08 -20.02
C ILE A 332 1.64 5.04 -20.77
N PRO A 333 2.91 5.36 -21.06
CA PRO A 333 3.84 4.38 -21.57
C PRO A 333 4.08 3.25 -20.55
N ARG A 334 4.09 2.02 -21.05
CA ARG A 334 4.45 0.83 -20.25
C ARG A 334 5.87 0.43 -20.54
N SER A 335 6.60 0.01 -19.52
CA SER A 335 7.91 -0.58 -19.74
C SER A 335 7.77 -1.92 -20.49
N ARG A 336 8.70 -2.17 -21.39
CA ARG A 336 8.88 -3.49 -22.02
C ARG A 336 9.80 -4.28 -21.09
N SER A 337 9.22 -4.92 -20.08
CA SER A 337 9.93 -5.89 -19.22
C SER A 337 10.24 -7.15 -19.97
#